data_7f0d6e52ed2c8396c26ac04357608bc0
#
_entry.id   7f0d6e52ed2c8396c26ac04357608bc0
#
_cell.length_a   1.000
_cell.length_b   1.000
_cell.length_c   1.000
_cell.angle_alpha   90.00
_cell.angle_beta   90.00
_cell.angle_gamma   90.00
#
_symmetry.space_group_name_H-M   'P 1'
#
loop_
_entity.id
_entity.type
_entity.pdbx_description
1 polymer ?
#
loop_
_entity_poly.entity_id
_entity_poly.type
_entity_poly.pdbx_seq_one_letter_code
_entity_poly.pdbx_strand_id
1 'polypeptide(L)'
;MKAKRIFSFLLVFTTLFLCTARALAEDVQIPAPVGDIYVQDFAHVLNETEKAELINIGRNIEDQTTAQVAVLTVETIGDKTIEEYANEAFRQYGIGSKKEDNGVLLVLSMKEHKIRIEVGYGLEGRIPDAKAGRILDQYAIPYLKNNQPNQAVTETYKALAKEVLVEYNGEKGQKTVPKDEGIGIPSWLIVIIVLVVVFLDFKFFGGTLTYLLLSRLSRGGGRGGGGGGGSRGGGG
;
A
#
# COMPACT_ATOMS: atom_id res chain seq x y z
N MET A 1 -48.72 18.84 35.79
CA MET A 1 -48.76 17.47 35.30
C MET A 1 -48.60 17.32 33.78
N LYS A 2 -49.07 18.25 32.96
CA LYS A 2 -48.94 18.19 31.48
C LYS A 2 -47.48 18.28 30.99
N ALA A 3 -46.65 19.15 31.58
CA ALA A 3 -45.24 19.32 31.17
C ALA A 3 -44.39 18.05 31.40
N LYS A 4 -44.57 17.34 32.51
CA LYS A 4 -43.85 16.08 32.77
C LYS A 4 -44.20 14.97 31.77
N ARG A 5 -45.46 14.90 31.32
CA ARG A 5 -45.89 13.95 30.30
C ARG A 5 -45.28 14.25 28.91
N ILE A 6 -45.22 15.54 28.54
CA ILE A 6 -44.62 16.00 27.28
C ILE A 6 -43.12 15.68 27.29
N PHE A 7 -42.42 15.95 28.39
CA PHE A 7 -40.98 15.63 28.53
C PHE A 7 -40.72 14.11 28.46
N SER A 8 -41.59 13.29 29.09
CA SER A 8 -41.48 11.83 28.99
C SER A 8 -41.70 11.31 27.57
N PHE A 9 -42.70 11.86 26.84
CA PHE A 9 -42.91 11.53 25.42
C PHE A 9 -41.75 11.94 24.53
N LEU A 10 -41.14 13.11 24.75
CA LEU A 10 -39.98 13.59 24.01
C LEU A 10 -38.77 12.70 24.26
N LEU A 11 -38.56 12.28 25.50
CA LEU A 11 -37.46 11.37 25.86
C LEU A 11 -37.62 9.98 25.21
N VAL A 12 -38.80 9.42 25.22
CA VAL A 12 -39.11 8.13 24.57
C VAL A 12 -38.98 8.24 23.06
N PHE A 13 -39.42 9.35 22.47
CA PHE A 13 -39.27 9.57 21.02
C PHE A 13 -37.83 9.74 20.60
N THR A 14 -37.00 10.47 21.38
CA THR A 14 -35.55 10.61 21.10
C THR A 14 -34.79 9.30 21.27
N THR A 15 -35.14 8.48 22.29
CA THR A 15 -34.51 7.15 22.46
C THR A 15 -34.94 6.18 21.36
N LEU A 16 -36.15 6.23 20.89
CA LEU A 16 -36.65 5.42 19.77
C LEU A 16 -35.95 5.82 18.46
N PHE A 17 -35.76 7.12 18.24
CA PHE A 17 -35.06 7.66 17.04
C PHE A 17 -33.57 7.32 17.02
N LEU A 18 -32.91 7.32 18.17
CA LEU A 18 -31.51 6.90 18.31
C LEU A 18 -31.31 5.40 18.10
N CYS A 19 -32.28 4.56 18.41
CA CYS A 19 -32.21 3.11 18.15
C CYS A 19 -32.34 2.75 16.67
N THR A 20 -33.04 3.55 15.85
CA THR A 20 -33.26 3.26 14.44
C THR A 20 -32.05 3.60 13.54
N ALA A 21 -31.11 4.44 14.02
CA ALA A 21 -29.95 4.88 13.25
C ALA A 21 -28.83 3.82 13.12
N ARG A 22 -28.92 2.69 13.82
CA ARG A 22 -27.90 1.61 13.74
C ARG A 22 -28.23 0.47 12.78
N ALA A 23 -29.33 0.53 12.06
CA ALA A 23 -29.87 -0.62 11.33
C ALA A 23 -29.49 -0.68 9.83
N LEU A 24 -28.58 0.16 9.34
CA LEU A 24 -28.25 0.24 7.91
C LEU A 24 -26.74 0.18 7.60
N ALA A 25 -25.91 -0.27 8.53
CA ALA A 25 -24.55 -0.67 8.17
C ALA A 25 -24.66 -2.05 7.50
N GLU A 26 -24.64 -2.09 6.19
CA GLU A 26 -24.52 -3.33 5.43
C GLU A 26 -23.09 -3.83 5.60
N ASP A 27 -22.88 -4.77 6.51
CA ASP A 27 -21.59 -5.44 6.68
C ASP A 27 -21.36 -6.34 5.47
N VAL A 28 -20.79 -5.75 4.41
CA VAL A 28 -20.45 -6.48 3.19
C VAL A 28 -19.27 -7.38 3.48
N GLN A 29 -19.56 -8.68 3.55
CA GLN A 29 -18.53 -9.69 3.75
C GLN A 29 -17.77 -9.95 2.44
N ILE A 30 -16.49 -10.24 2.56
CA ILE A 30 -15.68 -10.69 1.44
C ILE A 30 -16.18 -12.07 1.01
N PRO A 31 -16.58 -12.26 -0.25
CA PRO A 31 -17.06 -13.55 -0.72
C PRO A 31 -15.96 -14.61 -0.62
N ALA A 32 -16.35 -15.86 -0.33
CA ALA A 32 -15.39 -16.96 -0.36
C ALA A 32 -14.91 -17.21 -1.79
N PRO A 33 -13.62 -17.56 -2.00
CA PRO A 33 -13.10 -17.82 -3.35
C PRO A 33 -13.81 -19.03 -3.99
N VAL A 34 -14.07 -18.92 -5.29
CA VAL A 34 -14.73 -19.96 -6.09
C VAL A 34 -13.87 -20.34 -7.28
N GLY A 35 -13.58 -21.62 -7.45
CA GLY A 35 -12.74 -22.11 -8.55
C GLY A 35 -11.27 -21.74 -8.39
N ASP A 36 -10.66 -21.23 -9.46
CA ASP A 36 -9.26 -20.83 -9.47
C ASP A 36 -9.05 -19.51 -8.72
N ILE A 37 -8.07 -19.48 -7.82
CA ILE A 37 -7.77 -18.31 -6.98
C ILE A 37 -7.37 -17.08 -7.79
N TYR A 38 -6.86 -17.27 -9.00
CA TYR A 38 -6.34 -16.16 -9.83
C TYR A 38 -7.41 -15.19 -10.30
N VAL A 39 -8.68 -15.65 -10.42
CA VAL A 39 -9.78 -14.81 -10.92
C VAL A 39 -11.04 -15.04 -10.09
N GLN A 40 -11.41 -14.05 -9.32
CA GLN A 40 -12.62 -14.01 -8.49
C GLN A 40 -13.51 -12.86 -8.99
N ASP A 41 -14.34 -13.15 -9.99
CA ASP A 41 -15.12 -12.15 -10.71
C ASP A 41 -16.60 -12.18 -10.25
N PHE A 42 -16.89 -11.61 -9.09
CA PHE A 42 -18.24 -11.53 -8.52
C PHE A 42 -19.07 -10.38 -9.10
N ALA A 43 -18.43 -9.37 -9.67
CA ALA A 43 -19.12 -8.29 -10.38
C ALA A 43 -19.39 -8.60 -11.86
N HIS A 44 -18.99 -9.80 -12.33
CA HIS A 44 -19.21 -10.25 -13.71
C HIS A 44 -18.73 -9.27 -14.78
N VAL A 45 -17.58 -8.65 -14.54
CA VAL A 45 -16.97 -7.70 -15.48
C VAL A 45 -16.17 -8.37 -16.59
N LEU A 46 -15.76 -9.62 -16.38
CA LEU A 46 -14.96 -10.40 -17.33
C LEU A 46 -15.81 -11.42 -18.08
N ASN A 47 -15.57 -11.57 -19.36
CA ASN A 47 -16.11 -12.68 -20.12
C ASN A 47 -15.28 -13.97 -19.90
N GLU A 48 -15.80 -15.11 -20.33
CA GLU A 48 -15.15 -16.42 -20.10
C GLU A 48 -13.76 -16.55 -20.78
N THR A 49 -13.56 -15.88 -21.91
CA THR A 49 -12.26 -15.87 -22.60
C THR A 49 -11.23 -15.07 -21.80
N GLU A 50 -11.63 -13.90 -21.31
CA GLU A 50 -10.77 -13.05 -20.45
C GLU A 50 -10.42 -13.78 -19.14
N LYS A 51 -11.40 -14.42 -18.49
CA LYS A 51 -11.15 -15.24 -17.28
C LYS A 51 -10.14 -16.34 -17.55
N ALA A 52 -10.34 -17.10 -18.61
CA ALA A 52 -9.43 -18.19 -18.99
C ALA A 52 -8.01 -17.68 -19.29
N GLU A 53 -7.89 -16.53 -19.97
CA GLU A 53 -6.60 -15.90 -20.24
C GLU A 53 -5.88 -15.52 -18.93
N LEU A 54 -6.57 -14.83 -18.00
CA LEU A 54 -5.97 -14.41 -16.74
C LEU A 54 -5.60 -15.59 -15.83
N ILE A 55 -6.43 -16.64 -15.79
CA ILE A 55 -6.13 -17.88 -15.07
C ILE A 55 -4.85 -18.52 -15.61
N ASN A 56 -4.72 -18.62 -16.95
CA ASN A 56 -3.52 -19.19 -17.56
C ASN A 56 -2.26 -18.35 -17.26
N ILE A 57 -2.38 -17.03 -17.27
CA ILE A 57 -1.28 -16.12 -16.89
C ILE A 57 -0.91 -16.35 -15.42
N GLY A 58 -1.90 -16.41 -14.51
CA GLY A 58 -1.67 -16.61 -13.07
C GLY A 58 -0.96 -17.93 -12.78
N ARG A 59 -1.41 -19.02 -13.37
CA ARG A 59 -0.76 -20.34 -13.26
C ARG A 59 0.68 -20.32 -13.78
N ASN A 60 0.89 -19.72 -14.94
CA ASN A 60 2.23 -19.62 -15.52
C ASN A 60 3.20 -18.84 -14.63
N ILE A 61 2.73 -17.76 -13.96
CA ILE A 61 3.53 -17.00 -13.00
C ILE A 61 3.87 -17.88 -11.79
N GLU A 62 2.89 -18.54 -11.20
CA GLU A 62 3.10 -19.38 -10.03
C GLU A 62 4.06 -20.54 -10.32
N ASP A 63 3.91 -21.21 -11.48
CA ASP A 63 4.80 -22.29 -11.91
C ASP A 63 6.26 -21.83 -12.08
N GLN A 64 6.48 -20.59 -12.52
CA GLN A 64 7.83 -20.07 -12.76
C GLN A 64 8.46 -19.41 -11.53
N THR A 65 7.64 -18.87 -10.62
CA THR A 65 8.11 -17.92 -9.60
C THR A 65 7.64 -18.24 -8.19
N THR A 66 6.70 -19.17 -8.02
CA THR A 66 5.96 -19.40 -6.76
C THR A 66 5.08 -18.21 -6.31
N ALA A 67 5.16 -17.07 -6.99
CA ALA A 67 4.34 -15.89 -6.70
C ALA A 67 2.92 -16.08 -7.24
N GLN A 68 1.94 -15.52 -6.56
CA GLN A 68 0.54 -15.54 -6.98
C GLN A 68 0.06 -14.13 -7.33
N VAL A 69 -0.53 -13.98 -8.51
CA VAL A 69 -1.24 -12.77 -8.93
C VAL A 69 -2.71 -13.14 -9.08
N ALA A 70 -3.56 -12.41 -8.37
CA ALA A 70 -5.01 -12.64 -8.38
C ALA A 70 -5.78 -11.34 -8.62
N VAL A 71 -7.02 -11.48 -9.07
CA VAL A 71 -7.98 -10.38 -9.19
C VAL A 71 -9.28 -10.72 -8.49
N LEU A 72 -9.84 -9.72 -7.80
CA LEU A 72 -11.16 -9.75 -7.18
C LEU A 72 -11.99 -8.59 -7.71
N THR A 73 -13.13 -8.89 -8.34
CA THR A 73 -14.11 -7.87 -8.68
C THR A 73 -15.36 -8.07 -7.84
N VAL A 74 -15.90 -6.98 -7.30
CA VAL A 74 -17.11 -6.99 -6.47
C VAL A 74 -18.04 -5.85 -6.87
N GLU A 75 -19.35 -6.04 -6.66
CA GLU A 75 -20.33 -4.98 -6.88
C GLU A 75 -20.15 -3.82 -5.89
N THR A 76 -19.87 -4.12 -4.62
CA THR A 76 -19.72 -3.12 -3.57
C THR A 76 -18.79 -3.62 -2.46
N ILE A 77 -18.13 -2.69 -1.80
CA ILE A 77 -17.32 -2.92 -0.60
C ILE A 77 -18.03 -2.44 0.69
N GLY A 78 -19.29 -1.99 0.56
CA GLY A 78 -20.09 -1.45 1.67
C GLY A 78 -19.48 -0.18 2.25
N ASP A 79 -19.44 -0.11 3.57
CA ASP A 79 -18.90 1.04 4.29
C ASP A 79 -17.36 1.02 4.46
N LYS A 80 -16.69 -0.05 3.98
CA LYS A 80 -15.23 -0.18 4.09
C LYS A 80 -14.51 0.72 3.10
N THR A 81 -13.28 1.13 3.43
CA THR A 81 -12.37 1.70 2.46
C THR A 81 -11.86 0.61 1.52
N ILE A 82 -11.41 0.97 0.32
CA ILE A 82 -10.86 -0.01 -0.62
C ILE A 82 -9.59 -0.65 -0.07
N GLU A 83 -8.82 0.08 0.73
CA GLU A 83 -7.63 -0.38 1.42
C GLU A 83 -7.95 -1.48 2.45
N GLU A 84 -8.93 -1.22 3.31
CA GLU A 84 -9.37 -2.20 4.32
C GLU A 84 -9.91 -3.46 3.65
N TYR A 85 -10.78 -3.29 2.65
CA TYR A 85 -11.38 -4.42 1.95
C TYR A 85 -10.34 -5.25 1.21
N ALA A 86 -9.40 -4.61 0.48
CA ALA A 86 -8.35 -5.31 -0.25
C ALA A 86 -7.40 -6.07 0.68
N ASN A 87 -7.00 -5.46 1.80
CA ASN A 87 -6.13 -6.10 2.79
C ASN A 87 -6.81 -7.31 3.47
N GLU A 88 -8.09 -7.18 3.84
CA GLU A 88 -8.87 -8.30 4.38
C GLU A 88 -9.03 -9.43 3.35
N ALA A 89 -9.37 -9.09 2.09
CA ALA A 89 -9.51 -10.06 1.02
C ALA A 89 -8.20 -10.79 0.72
N PHE A 90 -7.09 -10.07 0.68
CA PHE A 90 -5.76 -10.62 0.49
C PHE A 90 -5.41 -11.67 1.55
N ARG A 91 -5.70 -11.36 2.81
CA ARG A 91 -5.47 -12.27 3.95
C ARG A 91 -6.44 -13.45 3.94
N GLN A 92 -7.73 -13.21 3.68
CA GLN A 92 -8.74 -14.25 3.67
C GLN A 92 -8.49 -15.27 2.55
N TYR A 93 -8.05 -14.82 1.39
CA TYR A 93 -7.72 -15.67 0.26
C TYR A 93 -6.35 -16.35 0.40
N GLY A 94 -5.47 -15.79 1.24
CA GLY A 94 -4.14 -16.33 1.47
C GLY A 94 -3.27 -16.26 0.22
N ILE A 95 -3.36 -15.14 -0.52
CA ILE A 95 -2.64 -14.92 -1.78
C ILE A 95 -1.14 -14.90 -1.56
N GLY A 96 -0.41 -15.71 -2.33
CA GLY A 96 1.03 -15.87 -2.21
C GLY A 96 1.46 -17.02 -1.30
N SER A 97 2.73 -17.38 -1.36
CA SER A 97 3.28 -18.43 -0.50
C SER A 97 3.46 -17.91 0.93
N LYS A 98 3.08 -18.71 1.93
CA LYS A 98 3.24 -18.36 3.37
C LYS A 98 4.71 -18.12 3.78
N LYS A 99 5.65 -18.62 3.01
CA LYS A 99 7.09 -18.49 3.30
C LYS A 99 7.66 -17.21 2.72
N GLU A 100 7.21 -16.83 1.52
CA GLU A 100 7.82 -15.75 0.73
C GLU A 100 6.96 -14.49 0.72
N ASP A 101 5.67 -14.62 1.13
CA ASP A 101 4.69 -13.52 1.16
C ASP A 101 4.63 -12.76 -0.19
N ASN A 102 4.65 -13.55 -1.28
CA ASN A 102 4.86 -13.10 -2.65
C ASN A 102 3.55 -13.06 -3.46
N GLY A 103 2.51 -12.54 -2.85
CA GLY A 103 1.20 -12.38 -3.47
C GLY A 103 0.96 -10.97 -4.01
N VAL A 104 0.07 -10.85 -5.02
CA VAL A 104 -0.48 -9.59 -5.51
C VAL A 104 -1.97 -9.78 -5.75
N LEU A 105 -2.80 -8.89 -5.22
CA LEU A 105 -4.24 -8.88 -5.43
C LEU A 105 -4.70 -7.55 -6.02
N LEU A 106 -5.33 -7.62 -7.20
CA LEU A 106 -6.03 -6.49 -7.80
C LEU A 106 -7.50 -6.53 -7.36
N VAL A 107 -8.01 -5.49 -6.73
CA VAL A 107 -9.41 -5.38 -6.30
C VAL A 107 -10.09 -4.26 -7.06
N LEU A 108 -11.25 -4.56 -7.64
CA LEU A 108 -12.14 -3.58 -8.29
C LEU A 108 -13.52 -3.62 -7.64
N SER A 109 -14.00 -2.47 -7.17
CA SER A 109 -15.37 -2.26 -6.72
C SER A 109 -16.13 -1.42 -7.72
N MET A 110 -17.25 -1.96 -8.23
CA MET A 110 -18.01 -1.32 -9.30
C MET A 110 -18.82 -0.12 -8.81
N LYS A 111 -19.53 -0.26 -7.70
CA LYS A 111 -20.42 0.77 -7.15
C LYS A 111 -19.66 1.99 -6.66
N GLU A 112 -18.53 1.78 -5.96
CA GLU A 112 -17.70 2.86 -5.42
C GLU A 112 -16.71 3.40 -6.45
N HIS A 113 -16.60 2.78 -7.64
CA HIS A 113 -15.63 3.13 -8.69
C HIS A 113 -14.20 3.18 -8.17
N LYS A 114 -13.83 2.21 -7.32
CA LYS A 114 -12.52 2.14 -6.68
C LYS A 114 -11.75 0.91 -7.15
N ILE A 115 -10.46 1.10 -7.34
CA ILE A 115 -9.53 0.04 -7.70
C ILE A 115 -8.27 0.13 -6.85
N ARG A 116 -7.74 -1.03 -6.43
CA ARG A 116 -6.53 -1.10 -5.61
C ARG A 116 -5.70 -2.32 -5.95
N ILE A 117 -4.40 -2.19 -5.82
CA ILE A 117 -3.44 -3.29 -5.81
C ILE A 117 -2.94 -3.47 -4.38
N GLU A 118 -3.10 -4.67 -3.83
CA GLU A 118 -2.51 -5.08 -2.57
C GLU A 118 -1.34 -6.01 -2.86
N VAL A 119 -0.20 -5.78 -2.22
CA VAL A 119 1.07 -6.46 -2.49
C VAL A 119 1.60 -7.09 -1.22
N GLY A 120 1.97 -8.37 -1.27
CA GLY A 120 2.63 -9.06 -0.18
C GLY A 120 4.06 -8.56 0.02
N TYR A 121 4.54 -8.64 1.26
CA TYR A 121 5.83 -8.11 1.68
C TYR A 121 7.02 -8.58 0.81
N GLY A 122 6.97 -9.84 0.33
CA GLY A 122 8.02 -10.41 -0.53
C GLY A 122 8.14 -9.73 -1.89
N LEU A 123 7.11 -8.99 -2.33
CA LEU A 123 7.12 -8.26 -3.61
C LEU A 123 7.14 -6.73 -3.46
N GLU A 124 7.11 -6.19 -2.23
CA GLU A 124 7.15 -4.73 -2.01
C GLU A 124 8.43 -4.08 -2.57
N GLY A 125 9.54 -4.80 -2.55
CA GLY A 125 10.78 -4.33 -3.18
C GLY A 125 10.67 -4.12 -4.68
N ARG A 126 9.77 -4.85 -5.34
CA ARG A 126 9.55 -4.79 -6.79
C ARG A 126 8.34 -3.93 -7.17
N ILE A 127 7.25 -4.07 -6.42
CA ILE A 127 6.01 -3.34 -6.63
C ILE A 127 5.68 -2.55 -5.34
N PRO A 128 6.47 -1.52 -5.00
CA PRO A 128 6.14 -0.63 -3.90
C PRO A 128 4.87 0.17 -4.22
N ASP A 129 4.20 0.71 -3.21
CA ASP A 129 2.93 1.46 -3.34
C ASP A 129 2.96 2.52 -4.44
N ALA A 130 4.05 3.28 -4.54
CA ALA A 130 4.21 4.29 -5.58
C ALA A 130 4.22 3.69 -6.99
N LYS A 131 4.72 2.47 -7.17
CA LYS A 131 4.70 1.77 -8.46
C LYS A 131 3.33 1.17 -8.74
N ALA A 132 2.69 0.57 -7.72
CA ALA A 132 1.32 0.09 -7.81
C ALA A 132 0.36 1.21 -8.24
N GLY A 133 0.49 2.41 -7.65
CA GLY A 133 -0.26 3.59 -8.08
C GLY A 133 -0.02 3.96 -9.55
N ARG A 134 1.23 4.00 -10.01
CA ARG A 134 1.54 4.27 -11.43
C ARG A 134 0.98 3.21 -12.38
N ILE A 135 0.99 1.95 -11.98
CA ILE A 135 0.37 0.88 -12.78
C ILE A 135 -1.14 1.13 -12.91
N LEU A 136 -1.83 1.48 -11.82
CA LEU A 136 -3.25 1.82 -11.88
C LEU A 136 -3.51 3.03 -12.79
N ASP A 137 -2.71 4.09 -12.65
CA ASP A 137 -2.85 5.31 -13.46
C ASP A 137 -2.67 5.03 -14.96
N GLN A 138 -1.77 4.12 -15.32
CA GLN A 138 -1.43 3.81 -16.69
C GLN A 138 -2.37 2.77 -17.32
N TYR A 139 -2.73 1.72 -16.58
CA TYR A 139 -3.41 0.54 -17.13
C TYR A 139 -4.86 0.37 -16.67
N ALA A 140 -5.30 1.02 -15.58
CA ALA A 140 -6.67 0.92 -15.10
C ALA A 140 -7.49 2.18 -15.36
N ILE A 141 -7.02 3.33 -14.88
CA ILE A 141 -7.78 4.57 -14.85
C ILE A 141 -8.28 5.04 -16.24
N PRO A 142 -7.49 4.94 -17.33
CA PRO A 142 -7.99 5.33 -18.66
C PRO A 142 -9.20 4.51 -19.11
N TYR A 143 -9.20 3.20 -18.84
CA TYR A 143 -10.30 2.31 -19.21
C TYR A 143 -11.52 2.52 -18.31
N LEU A 144 -11.32 2.69 -16.99
CA LEU A 144 -12.43 2.96 -16.07
C LEU A 144 -13.14 4.27 -16.42
N LYS A 145 -12.41 5.32 -16.80
CA LYS A 145 -12.99 6.58 -17.29
C LYS A 145 -13.83 6.41 -18.56
N ASN A 146 -13.53 5.40 -19.37
CA ASN A 146 -14.24 5.06 -20.58
C ASN A 146 -15.31 3.98 -20.37
N ASN A 147 -15.63 3.65 -19.11
CA ASN A 147 -16.59 2.60 -18.73
C ASN A 147 -16.26 1.22 -19.34
N GLN A 148 -14.96 0.86 -19.29
CA GLN A 148 -14.42 -0.39 -19.79
C GLN A 148 -13.73 -1.16 -18.64
N PRO A 149 -14.47 -1.63 -17.62
CA PRO A 149 -13.89 -2.27 -16.44
C PRO A 149 -13.16 -3.58 -16.75
N ASN A 150 -13.62 -4.35 -17.75
CA ASN A 150 -12.95 -5.57 -18.20
C ASN A 150 -11.53 -5.28 -18.71
N GLN A 151 -11.35 -4.24 -19.53
CA GLN A 151 -10.02 -3.84 -20.02
C GLN A 151 -9.16 -3.26 -18.89
N ALA A 152 -9.74 -2.49 -17.99
CA ALA A 152 -9.04 -2.01 -16.80
C ALA A 152 -8.45 -3.16 -15.99
N VAL A 153 -9.23 -4.22 -15.77
CA VAL A 153 -8.79 -5.41 -15.05
C VAL A 153 -7.74 -6.19 -15.85
N THR A 154 -8.02 -6.52 -17.10
CA THR A 154 -7.14 -7.37 -17.91
C THR A 154 -5.77 -6.73 -18.16
N GLU A 155 -5.72 -5.45 -18.53
CA GLU A 155 -4.47 -4.76 -18.80
C GLU A 155 -3.65 -4.51 -17.52
N THR A 156 -4.31 -4.19 -16.42
CA THR A 156 -3.62 -4.05 -15.12
C THR A 156 -3.05 -5.39 -14.66
N TYR A 157 -3.82 -6.47 -14.76
CA TYR A 157 -3.37 -7.81 -14.40
C TYR A 157 -2.14 -8.24 -15.22
N LYS A 158 -2.17 -8.02 -16.55
CA LYS A 158 -1.02 -8.30 -17.43
C LYS A 158 0.22 -7.48 -17.06
N ALA A 159 0.03 -6.20 -16.69
CA ALA A 159 1.13 -5.36 -16.23
C ALA A 159 1.73 -5.88 -14.92
N LEU A 160 0.92 -6.27 -13.94
CA LEU A 160 1.36 -6.89 -12.70
C LEU A 160 2.10 -8.20 -12.94
N ALA A 161 1.56 -9.06 -13.81
CA ALA A 161 2.17 -10.31 -14.23
C ALA A 161 3.61 -10.10 -14.77
N LYS A 162 3.77 -9.11 -15.64
CA LYS A 162 5.08 -8.75 -16.21
C LYS A 162 6.05 -8.31 -15.13
N GLU A 163 5.60 -7.49 -14.16
CA GLU A 163 6.46 -7.02 -13.09
C GLU A 163 6.94 -8.16 -12.19
N VAL A 164 6.06 -9.10 -11.85
CA VAL A 164 6.42 -10.28 -11.07
C VAL A 164 7.42 -11.16 -11.81
N LEU A 165 7.20 -11.43 -13.09
CA LEU A 165 8.12 -12.26 -13.91
C LEU A 165 9.51 -11.62 -14.05
N VAL A 166 9.60 -10.29 -14.17
CA VAL A 166 10.89 -9.58 -14.26
C VAL A 166 11.67 -9.71 -12.95
N GLU A 167 11.01 -9.68 -11.78
CA GLU A 167 11.66 -9.90 -10.50
C GLU A 167 12.40 -11.23 -10.48
N TYR A 168 11.69 -12.32 -10.75
CA TYR A 168 12.25 -13.67 -10.66
C TYR A 168 13.28 -13.99 -11.76
N ASN A 169 13.19 -13.35 -12.92
CA ASN A 169 14.23 -13.47 -13.96
C ASN A 169 15.43 -12.57 -13.67
N GLY A 170 15.25 -11.49 -12.90
CA GLY A 170 16.30 -10.54 -12.51
C GLY A 170 17.18 -11.06 -11.37
N GLU A 171 16.68 -11.92 -10.49
CA GLU A 171 17.47 -12.53 -9.40
C GLU A 171 18.57 -13.47 -9.91
N LYS A 172 18.48 -13.95 -11.15
CA LYS A 172 19.60 -14.63 -11.81
C LYS A 172 20.69 -13.69 -12.34
N GLY A 173 20.51 -12.38 -12.22
CA GLY A 173 21.47 -11.36 -12.63
C GLY A 173 21.25 -10.04 -11.91
N GLN A 174 22.08 -9.77 -10.90
CA GLN A 174 22.28 -8.49 -10.22
C GLN A 174 21.07 -7.88 -9.47
N LYS A 175 21.22 -7.78 -8.15
CA LYS A 175 20.49 -6.82 -7.31
C LYS A 175 20.70 -5.40 -7.85
N THR A 176 19.85 -4.95 -8.74
CA THR A 176 19.72 -3.53 -9.00
C THR A 176 18.88 -2.95 -7.87
N VAL A 177 19.54 -2.36 -6.90
CA VAL A 177 18.93 -1.40 -5.99
C VAL A 177 18.15 -0.41 -6.87
N PRO A 178 16.84 -0.23 -6.69
CA PRO A 178 16.11 0.80 -7.41
C PRO A 178 16.83 2.12 -7.12
N LYS A 179 17.37 2.75 -8.15
CA LYS A 179 17.81 4.13 -8.04
C LYS A 179 16.54 4.92 -7.79
N ASP A 180 16.39 5.33 -6.54
CA ASP A 180 15.34 6.24 -6.12
C ASP A 180 15.37 7.43 -7.10
N GLU A 181 14.45 7.44 -8.05
CA GLU A 181 14.15 8.66 -8.81
C GLU A 181 13.33 9.54 -7.87
N GLY A 182 13.97 9.92 -6.77
CA GLY A 182 13.54 11.05 -5.95
C GLY A 182 13.33 12.22 -6.90
N ILE A 183 12.25 12.93 -6.71
CA ILE A 183 11.90 14.17 -7.39
C ILE A 183 13.20 14.84 -7.84
N GLY A 184 13.46 14.83 -9.16
CA GLY A 184 14.74 15.20 -9.75
C GLY A 184 15.11 16.66 -9.51
N ILE A 185 15.32 17.00 -8.25
CA ILE A 185 15.90 18.27 -7.84
C ILE A 185 17.40 18.11 -8.09
N PRO A 186 17.96 18.76 -9.11
CA PRO A 186 19.39 18.65 -9.38
C PRO A 186 20.17 19.07 -8.15
N SER A 187 21.22 18.32 -7.81
CA SER A 187 22.00 18.47 -6.57
C SER A 187 22.46 19.91 -6.33
N TRP A 188 22.73 20.68 -7.39
CA TRP A 188 23.09 22.11 -7.30
C TRP A 188 21.93 22.97 -6.77
N LEU A 189 20.67 22.60 -7.03
CA LEU A 189 19.48 23.32 -6.56
C LEU A 189 19.28 23.12 -5.04
N ILE A 190 19.61 21.92 -4.53
CA ILE A 190 19.64 21.65 -3.08
C ILE A 190 20.66 22.53 -2.38
N VAL A 191 21.86 22.69 -2.98
CA VAL A 191 22.90 23.58 -2.44
C VAL A 191 22.42 25.03 -2.41
N ILE A 192 21.74 25.49 -3.46
CA ILE A 192 21.17 26.84 -3.49
C ILE A 192 20.11 27.03 -2.41
N ILE A 193 19.19 26.05 -2.25
CA ILE A 193 18.15 26.12 -1.19
C ILE A 193 18.79 26.21 0.19
N VAL A 194 19.82 25.39 0.46
CA VAL A 194 20.54 25.42 1.74
C VAL A 194 21.20 26.78 1.95
N LEU A 195 21.86 27.34 0.93
CA LEU A 195 22.49 28.66 1.02
C LEU A 195 21.47 29.79 1.26
N VAL A 196 20.30 29.72 0.61
CA VAL A 196 19.21 30.67 0.82
C VAL A 196 18.65 30.57 2.23
N VAL A 197 18.46 29.36 2.76
CA VAL A 197 17.97 29.15 4.13
C VAL A 197 18.97 29.68 5.15
N VAL A 198 20.26 29.39 4.96
CA VAL A 198 21.33 29.92 5.82
C VAL A 198 21.39 31.45 5.74
N PHE A 199 21.30 32.02 4.56
CA PHE A 199 21.29 33.48 4.37
C PHE A 199 20.08 34.12 5.06
N LEU A 200 18.89 33.55 4.95
CA LEU A 200 17.69 34.06 5.62
C LEU A 200 17.81 33.94 7.16
N ASP A 201 18.40 32.84 7.67
CA ASP A 201 18.64 32.66 9.09
C ASP A 201 19.58 33.73 9.63
N PHE A 202 20.66 34.03 8.92
CA PHE A 202 21.57 35.14 9.32
C PHE A 202 20.90 36.49 9.25
N LYS A 203 20.05 36.74 8.23
CA LYS A 203 19.40 38.06 8.05
C LYS A 203 18.25 38.31 9.03
N PHE A 204 17.46 37.29 9.35
CA PHE A 204 16.25 37.45 10.18
C PHE A 204 16.39 36.93 11.60
N PHE A 205 17.24 35.94 11.85
CA PHE A 205 17.39 35.25 13.12
C PHE A 205 18.82 35.29 13.71
N GLY A 206 19.71 36.10 13.11
CA GLY A 206 21.08 36.25 13.59
C GLY A 206 21.91 34.99 13.63
N GLY A 207 21.58 33.98 12.78
CA GLY A 207 22.33 32.71 12.69
C GLY A 207 22.02 31.70 13.79
N THR A 208 20.96 31.91 14.57
CA THR A 208 20.63 31.05 15.73
C THR A 208 20.26 29.62 15.32
N LEU A 209 19.56 29.40 14.20
CA LEU A 209 19.18 28.08 13.73
C LEU A 209 20.40 27.33 13.19
N THR A 210 21.22 28.02 12.42
CA THR A 210 22.48 27.45 11.87
C THR A 210 23.41 27.04 12.99
N TYR A 211 23.57 27.88 14.04
CA TYR A 211 24.37 27.57 15.21
C TYR A 211 23.85 26.37 15.99
N LEU A 212 22.55 26.28 16.21
CA LEU A 212 21.89 25.14 16.88
C LEU A 212 22.11 23.82 16.11
N LEU A 213 22.03 23.86 14.79
CA LEU A 213 22.23 22.68 13.93
C LEU A 213 23.68 22.21 13.98
N LEU A 214 24.65 23.11 13.82
CA LEU A 214 26.07 22.81 13.89
C LEU A 214 26.49 22.32 15.28
N SER A 215 25.93 22.88 16.35
CA SER A 215 26.22 22.44 17.73
C SER A 215 25.74 21.01 18.02
N ARG A 216 24.66 20.56 17.37
CA ARG A 216 24.20 19.18 17.48
C ARG A 216 25.05 18.20 16.66
N LEU A 217 25.49 18.57 15.47
CA LEU A 217 26.42 17.76 14.68
C LEU A 217 27.77 17.59 15.36
N SER A 218 28.30 18.66 16.00
CA SER A 218 29.58 18.62 16.71
C SER A 218 29.55 17.77 18.00
N ARG A 219 28.36 17.47 18.57
CA ARG A 219 28.22 16.69 19.80
C ARG A 219 28.17 15.17 19.56
N GLY A 220 28.17 14.70 18.35
CA GLY A 220 28.03 13.28 17.96
C GLY A 220 29.36 12.52 17.78
N GLY A 221 30.51 13.16 17.98
CA GLY A 221 31.84 12.56 17.71
C GLY A 221 32.74 12.54 18.94
N GLY A 222 32.44 11.71 19.91
CA GLY A 222 33.34 11.61 21.06
C GLY A 222 32.98 10.49 22.04
N ARG A 223 33.21 9.25 21.62
CA ARG A 223 33.35 8.13 22.56
C ARG A 223 34.29 7.10 21.97
N GLY A 224 35.57 7.38 22.13
CA GLY A 224 36.67 6.47 21.84
C GLY A 224 37.62 6.46 23.00
N GLY A 225 37.78 5.30 23.64
CA GLY A 225 39.01 4.74 24.09
C GLY A 225 39.73 5.39 25.26
N GLY A 226 39.93 4.64 26.27
CA GLY A 226 40.89 4.89 27.33
C GLY A 226 41.03 3.64 28.18
N GLY A 227 41.72 2.65 27.64
CA GLY A 227 42.30 1.55 28.42
C GLY A 227 43.55 2.04 29.10
N GLY A 228 43.80 1.61 30.28
CA GLY A 228 45.04 1.69 31.02
C GLY A 228 44.89 0.65 32.14
N GLY A 229 45.51 -0.42 32.18
CA GLY A 229 46.90 -0.79 32.17
C GLY A 229 47.49 -0.51 33.52
N GLY A 230 47.61 -1.51 34.39
CA GLY A 230 48.23 -1.38 35.67
C GLY A 230 48.50 -2.76 36.27
N SER A 231 49.58 -3.33 35.84
CA SER A 231 50.30 -4.47 36.36
C SER A 231 50.99 -4.16 37.68
N ARG A 232 51.05 -5.12 38.58
CA ARG A 232 52.14 -5.50 39.48
C ARG A 232 51.53 -6.50 40.49
N GLY A 233 52.10 -7.65 40.74
CA GLY A 233 53.46 -8.13 40.75
C GLY A 233 53.79 -8.64 42.13
N GLY A 234 54.38 -9.81 42.22
CA GLY A 234 55.16 -10.28 43.38
C GLY A 234 54.35 -11.23 44.27
N GLY A 235 54.72 -12.37 44.48
CA GLY A 235 55.96 -12.96 44.87
C GLY A 235 55.65 -13.94 46.01
N GLY A 236 56.16 -15.06 46.01
CA GLY A 236 56.13 -16.10 47.03
C GLY A 236 56.17 -17.47 46.39
#